data_d861d72a9de42910a1de3e68578d8369
#
_entry.id   d861d72a9de42910a1de3e68578d8369
#
_cell.length_a   1.000
_cell.length_b   1.000
_cell.length_c   1.000
_cell.angle_alpha   90.00
_cell.angle_beta   90.00
_cell.angle_gamma   90.00
#
_symmetry.space_group_name_H-M   'P 1'
#
loop_
_entity.id
_entity.type
_entity.pdbx_description
1 polymer ?
#
loop_
_entity_poly.entity_id
_entity_poly.type
_entity_poly.pdbx_seq_one_letter_code
_entity_poly.pdbx_strand_id
1 'polypeptide(L)' 'MEELDIIKRVFLLGVSKREEGETMDETLVSLVNTGMFDMKEAKEVLDELRDAKYIVGDNLSMTGVIQADKAEKEFKQ' A
#
# COMPACT_ATOMS: atom_id res chain seq x y z
N MET A 1 18.73 6.56 -3.91
CA MET A 1 17.55 5.87 -3.41
C MET A 1 16.39 6.08 -4.34
N GLU A 2 15.77 5.03 -4.77
CA GLU A 2 14.67 5.13 -5.69
C GLU A 2 13.39 5.52 -4.99
N GLU A 3 12.64 6.42 -5.62
CA GLU A 3 11.32 6.75 -5.13
C GLU A 3 10.33 5.72 -5.63
N LEU A 4 9.37 5.39 -4.81
CA LEU A 4 8.27 4.54 -5.23
C LEU A 4 7.40 5.30 -6.22
N ASP A 5 6.87 4.63 -7.22
CA ASP A 5 5.94 5.26 -8.13
C ASP A 5 4.61 5.55 -7.41
N ILE A 6 3.75 6.33 -8.07
CA ILE A 6 2.52 6.78 -7.45
C ILE A 6 1.60 5.62 -7.09
N ILE A 7 1.59 4.57 -7.90
CA ILE A 7 0.74 3.40 -7.65
C ILE A 7 1.13 2.73 -6.34
N LYS A 8 2.43 2.54 -6.13
CA LYS A 8 2.93 1.91 -4.90
C LYS A 8 2.68 2.79 -3.68
N ARG A 9 2.84 4.11 -3.84
CA ARG A 9 2.56 5.05 -2.75
C ARG A 9 1.10 5.00 -2.34
N VAL A 10 0.20 5.00 -3.33
CA VAL A 10 -1.24 4.92 -3.05
C VAL A 10 -1.57 3.60 -2.35
N PHE A 11 -0.96 2.52 -2.80
CA PHE A 11 -1.16 1.22 -2.18
C PHE A 11 -0.73 1.23 -0.71
N LEU A 12 0.46 1.74 -0.43
CA LEU A 12 0.96 1.82 0.94
C LEU A 12 0.07 2.70 1.81
N LEU A 13 -0.38 3.81 1.26
CA LEU A 13 -1.28 4.71 1.96
C LEU A 13 -2.59 3.99 2.30
N GLY A 14 -3.15 3.25 1.34
CA GLY A 14 -4.36 2.47 1.58
C GLY A 14 -4.19 1.44 2.68
N VAL A 15 -3.05 0.76 2.70
CA VAL A 15 -2.76 -0.22 3.75
C VAL A 15 -2.63 0.47 5.11
N SER A 16 -2.00 1.63 5.15
CA SER A 16 -1.81 2.36 6.41
C SER A 16 -3.13 2.88 6.97
N LYS A 17 -4.10 3.11 6.11
CA LYS A 17 -5.40 3.65 6.49
C LYS A 17 -6.46 2.56 6.73
N ARG A 18 -6.11 1.30 6.56
CA ARG A 18 -7.08 0.23 6.78
C ARG A 18 -7.58 0.23 8.22
N GLU A 19 -8.77 -0.27 8.40
CA GLU A 19 -9.37 -0.33 9.72
C GLU A 19 -8.77 -1.47 10.55
N GLU A 20 -8.81 -1.32 11.85
CA GLU A 20 -8.36 -2.36 12.75
C GLU A 20 -9.15 -3.64 12.52
N GLY A 21 -8.45 -4.75 12.41
CA GLY A 21 -9.08 -6.03 12.13
C GLY A 21 -9.29 -6.34 10.65
N GLU A 22 -9.04 -5.37 9.78
CA GLU A 22 -9.17 -5.58 8.35
C GLU A 22 -8.02 -6.46 7.85
N THR A 23 -8.36 -7.49 7.08
CA THR A 23 -7.34 -8.38 6.52
C THR A 23 -6.72 -7.75 5.28
N MET A 24 -5.57 -8.29 4.86
CA MET A 24 -4.94 -7.80 3.63
C MET A 24 -5.85 -8.02 2.42
N ASP A 25 -6.58 -9.13 2.37
CA ASP A 25 -7.52 -9.38 1.28
C ASP A 25 -8.61 -8.33 1.23
N GLU A 26 -9.13 -7.93 2.37
CA GLU A 26 -10.13 -6.86 2.44
C GLU A 26 -9.54 -5.52 1.99
N THR A 27 -8.29 -5.26 2.34
CA THR A 27 -7.60 -4.06 1.90
C THR A 27 -7.44 -4.05 0.38
N LEU A 28 -7.07 -5.20 -0.21
CA LEU A 28 -6.96 -5.32 -1.66
C LEU A 28 -8.29 -5.03 -2.34
N VAL A 29 -9.38 -5.58 -1.81
CA VAL A 29 -10.71 -5.33 -2.37
C VAL A 29 -11.05 -3.85 -2.30
N SER A 30 -10.75 -3.20 -1.18
CA SER A 30 -11.00 -1.77 -1.03
C SER A 30 -10.22 -0.95 -2.07
N LEU A 31 -8.96 -1.30 -2.29
CA LEU A 31 -8.13 -0.60 -3.27
C LEU A 31 -8.64 -0.81 -4.69
N VAL A 32 -9.07 -2.03 -5.01
CA VAL A 32 -9.67 -2.32 -6.32
C VAL A 32 -10.94 -1.50 -6.51
N ASN A 33 -11.74 -1.35 -5.46
CA ASN A 33 -12.98 -0.59 -5.53
C ASN A 33 -12.77 0.91 -5.77
N THR A 34 -11.57 1.42 -5.52
CA THR A 34 -11.26 2.83 -5.84
C THR A 34 -11.16 3.07 -7.34
N GLY A 35 -11.01 2.00 -8.13
CA GLY A 35 -10.86 2.10 -9.57
C GLY A 35 -9.43 2.33 -10.04
N MET A 36 -8.47 2.46 -9.13
CA MET A 36 -7.07 2.68 -9.50
C MET A 36 -6.33 1.41 -9.86
N PHE A 37 -6.81 0.28 -9.36
CA PHE A 37 -6.19 -1.03 -9.60
C PHE A 37 -7.25 -2.04 -10.00
N ASP A 38 -6.86 -3.05 -10.78
CA ASP A 38 -7.65 -4.28 -10.80
C ASP A 38 -7.03 -5.25 -9.79
N MET A 39 -7.68 -6.37 -9.54
CA MET A 39 -7.22 -7.32 -8.53
C MET A 39 -5.84 -7.89 -8.86
N LYS A 40 -5.59 -8.17 -10.13
CA LYS A 40 -4.31 -8.71 -10.56
C LYS A 40 -3.19 -7.71 -10.29
N GLU A 41 -3.40 -6.46 -10.65
CA GLU A 41 -2.43 -5.40 -10.44
C GLU A 41 -2.17 -5.19 -8.95
N ALA A 42 -3.23 -5.17 -8.15
CA ALA A 42 -3.10 -5.00 -6.70
C ALA A 42 -2.24 -6.12 -6.09
N LYS A 43 -2.44 -7.35 -6.52
CA LYS A 43 -1.63 -8.47 -6.04
C LYS A 43 -0.17 -8.36 -6.47
N GLU A 44 0.07 -7.91 -7.69
CA GLU A 44 1.43 -7.72 -8.16
C GLU A 44 2.15 -6.64 -7.36
N VAL A 45 1.47 -5.54 -7.09
CA VAL A 45 2.04 -4.45 -6.30
C VAL A 45 2.33 -4.95 -4.88
N LEU A 46 1.43 -5.72 -4.30
CA LEU A 46 1.63 -6.30 -2.97
C LEU A 46 2.89 -7.16 -2.94
N ASP A 47 3.07 -8.03 -3.95
CA ASP A 47 4.25 -8.89 -4.02
C ASP A 47 5.53 -8.07 -4.13
N GLU A 48 5.52 -7.03 -4.95
CA GLU A 48 6.68 -6.16 -5.11
C GLU A 48 7.02 -5.46 -3.80
N LEU A 49 6.01 -4.99 -3.08
CA LEU A 49 6.23 -4.31 -1.80
C LEU A 49 6.72 -5.27 -0.73
N ARG A 50 6.27 -6.52 -0.76
CA ARG A 50 6.79 -7.55 0.14
C ARG A 50 8.26 -7.86 -0.17
N ASP A 51 8.60 -7.97 -1.43
CA ASP A 51 9.98 -8.20 -1.84
C ASP A 51 10.89 -7.06 -1.42
N ALA A 52 10.40 -5.84 -1.48
CA ALA A 52 11.18 -4.66 -1.10
C ALA A 52 11.17 -4.42 0.42
N LYS A 53 10.50 -5.28 1.17
CA LYS A 53 10.43 -5.18 2.64
C LYS A 53 9.65 -3.97 3.16
N TYR A 54 8.77 -3.43 2.35
CA TYR A 54 7.83 -2.41 2.81
C TYR A 54 6.64 -3.03 3.53
N ILE A 55 6.30 -4.27 3.18
CA ILE A 55 5.23 -5.02 3.82
C ILE A 55 5.81 -6.33 4.32
N VAL A 56 5.52 -6.68 5.55
CA VAL A 56 5.93 -7.94 6.17
C VAL A 56 4.67 -8.64 6.65
N GLY A 57 4.37 -9.80 6.05
CA GLY A 57 3.11 -10.49 6.32
C GLY A 57 1.95 -9.62 5.84
N ASP A 58 1.05 -9.29 6.75
CA ASP A 58 -0.11 -8.46 6.45
C ASP A 58 0.02 -7.02 6.98
N ASN A 59 1.21 -6.66 7.44
CA ASN A 59 1.43 -5.35 8.05
C ASN A 59 2.55 -4.59 7.35
N LEU A 60 2.54 -3.27 7.48
CA LEU A 60 3.64 -2.45 7.01
C LEU A 60 4.84 -2.67 7.90
N SER A 61 6.02 -2.77 7.28
CA SER A 61 7.27 -2.68 8.02
C SER A 61 7.49 -1.23 8.43
N MET A 62 8.52 -0.97 9.23
CA MET A 62 8.85 0.40 9.60
C MET A 62 9.12 1.26 8.37
N THR A 63 9.85 0.72 7.39
CA THR A 63 10.11 1.42 6.14
C THR A 63 8.81 1.69 5.39
N GLY A 64 7.88 0.72 5.38
CA GLY A 64 6.58 0.90 4.76
C GLY A 64 5.77 2.00 5.41
N VAL A 65 5.80 2.08 6.74
CA VAL A 65 5.10 3.13 7.47
C VAL A 65 5.66 4.50 7.10
N ILE A 66 6.98 4.63 7.00
CA ILE A 66 7.62 5.88 6.63
C ILE A 66 7.19 6.31 5.23
N GLN A 67 7.17 5.38 4.28
CA GLN A 67 6.78 5.70 2.91
C GLN A 67 5.30 6.06 2.82
N ALA A 68 4.44 5.37 3.58
CA ALA A 68 3.02 5.69 3.62
C ALA A 68 2.79 7.10 4.19
N ASP A 69 3.53 7.45 5.24
CA ASP A 69 3.44 8.79 5.84
C ASP A 69 3.85 9.87 4.85
N LYS A 70 4.92 9.63 4.11
CA LYS A 70 5.35 10.57 3.06
C LYS A 70 4.29 10.73 1.98
N ALA A 71 3.68 9.61 1.58
CA ALA A 71 2.63 9.65 0.57
C ALA A 71 1.43 10.45 1.07
N GLU A 72 1.05 10.25 2.32
CA GLU A 72 -0.07 11.00 2.89
C GLU A 72 0.20 12.50 2.86
N LYS A 73 1.40 12.90 3.22
CA LYS A 73 1.76 14.31 3.22
C LYS A 73 1.75 14.91 1.82
N GLU A 74 2.18 14.14 0.82
CA GLU A 74 2.15 14.59 -0.56
C GLU A 74 0.73 14.78 -1.08
N PHE A 75 -0.18 13.89 -0.69
CA PHE A 75 -1.56 13.93 -1.19
C PHE A 75 -2.46 14.87 -0.41
N LYS A 76 -2.01 15.37 0.72
CA LYS A 76 -2.80 16.24 1.57
C LYS A 76 -2.59 17.72 1.35
N GLN A 77 -1.99 18.07 0.32
CA GLN A 77 -1.64 19.47 0.04
C GLN A 77 -2.82 20.42 0.01
#